data_3f7c29cb7fbd48c5b119f36ea05dcbd7
#
_entry.id   3f7c29cb7fbd48c5b119f36ea05dcbd7
#
_cell.length_a   1.000
_cell.length_b   1.000
_cell.length_c   1.000
_cell.angle_alpha   90.00
_cell.angle_beta   90.00
_cell.angle_gamma   90.00
#
_symmetry.space_group_name_H-M   'P 1'
#
loop_
_entity.id
_entity.type
_entity.pdbx_description
1 polymer ?
#
loop_
_entity_poly.entity_id
_entity_poly.type
_entity_poly.pdbx_seq_one_letter_code
_entity_poly.pdbx_strand_id
1 'polypeptide(L)'
;MSRRAITIQGNAEHTIIITGDNNQVHLGHQGGFVFRLLDEAFRQAQDAGQPADFYNGARPNWANIARQQDALRTLFPSLMDFILRGTLAQRLGVISGLSGEGKTTLLMRAAWEAARQGLPVLWRHYGHVTQPYEHPFEQNGPLLICLDELPYVDELPALLSDLNESGLPFVLLGTARLHEWYNSPLRPEVERRVTVQEFRLERLDEHEAHALLERLEANNALGALQEKTPSERLDYLLGRLQADGQLLPALMTSRAGRSFEAILETVFTNLEKRYREERVAFLLRGYAGIALVHRFGFWISRRLLAEFLPCPEAELTPRLLSPLRGELTEITEEEAGRLSTRHPWIAERALGLLAGRRLPEERYLYQDLFDALGRVLGADPSTEERKLTTLLPLAFKYQGRIAEARRLFQQATQANPKDAAWQAWALMEAQQGQPETAEALLRRGLEQVEERRGRALLLSALGSILAHREAYPEAEDAFRQALAFDEKDPLTHYHFAVNCLIPQGKLEEACRHLERARSLRPRKERDRRKIESALRRHCGSSSAREQP
;
A
#
# COMPACT_ATOMS: atom_id res chain seq x y z
N MET A 1 -24.47 31.48 9.19
CA MET A 1 -23.94 31.03 7.90
C MET A 1 -24.48 29.63 7.65
N SER A 2 -25.24 29.43 6.59
CA SER A 2 -26.02 28.21 6.39
C SER A 2 -25.10 27.06 5.96
N ARG A 3 -25.12 25.98 6.72
CA ARG A 3 -24.49 24.71 6.38
C ARG A 3 -25.26 24.12 5.17
N ARG A 4 -24.60 24.00 4.03
CA ARG A 4 -25.15 23.28 2.87
C ARG A 4 -24.44 21.92 2.78
N ALA A 5 -25.24 20.86 2.84
CA ALA A 5 -24.80 19.50 2.55
C ALA A 5 -24.97 19.24 1.04
N ILE A 6 -23.96 18.66 0.39
CA ILE A 6 -24.12 18.07 -0.94
C ILE A 6 -24.39 16.59 -0.74
N THR A 7 -25.62 16.20 -1.05
CA THR A 7 -25.97 14.81 -1.26
C THR A 7 -25.91 14.57 -2.77
N ILE A 8 -24.95 13.79 -3.25
CA ILE A 8 -24.98 13.27 -4.61
C ILE A 8 -25.96 12.09 -4.58
N GLN A 9 -27.16 12.30 -5.14
CA GLN A 9 -28.16 11.23 -5.26
C GLN A 9 -27.75 10.27 -6.37
N GLY A 10 -26.99 9.25 -6.02
CA GLY A 10 -27.02 7.95 -6.65
C GLY A 10 -27.69 6.99 -5.70
N ASN A 11 -28.11 5.81 -6.13
CA ASN A 11 -28.73 4.80 -5.24
C ASN A 11 -28.04 4.77 -3.87
N ALA A 12 -28.81 4.69 -2.79
CA ALA A 12 -28.44 4.92 -1.39
C ALA A 12 -27.20 4.14 -0.83
N GLU A 13 -26.49 3.42 -1.68
CA GLU A 13 -25.30 2.62 -1.36
C GLU A 13 -23.97 3.28 -1.82
N HIS A 14 -24.02 4.44 -2.51
CA HIS A 14 -22.84 5.09 -3.11
C HIS A 14 -22.87 6.62 -2.90
N THR A 15 -22.88 7.06 -1.65
CA THR A 15 -22.84 8.47 -1.33
C THR A 15 -21.41 8.90 -1.02
N ILE A 16 -20.87 9.85 -1.79
CA ILE A 16 -19.64 10.58 -1.43
C ILE A 16 -20.07 11.70 -0.48
N ILE A 17 -19.67 11.61 0.77
CA ILE A 17 -19.93 12.65 1.78
C ILE A 17 -18.64 13.43 2.01
N ILE A 18 -18.63 14.74 1.73
CA ILE A 18 -17.48 15.64 1.93
C ILE A 18 -17.77 16.58 3.08
N THR A 19 -16.87 16.71 4.06
CA THR A 19 -17.25 17.29 5.35
C THR A 19 -16.22 18.28 5.96
N GLY A 20 -16.63 19.39 6.61
CA GLY A 20 -16.00 20.66 6.86
C GLY A 20 -14.86 20.78 7.92
N ASP A 21 -14.11 21.84 8.05
CA ASP A 21 -12.96 22.31 8.86
C ASP A 21 -11.70 21.43 8.95
N ASN A 22 -11.76 20.10 8.74
CA ASN A 22 -10.68 19.17 8.43
C ASN A 22 -11.16 18.22 7.34
N ASN A 23 -11.50 18.75 6.22
CA ASN A 23 -12.25 18.15 5.11
C ASN A 23 -11.88 16.69 4.78
N GLN A 24 -12.80 15.78 5.07
CA GLN A 24 -12.66 14.35 4.81
C GLN A 24 -13.78 13.86 3.90
N VAL A 25 -13.44 13.00 2.95
CA VAL A 25 -14.40 12.40 2.02
C VAL A 25 -14.58 10.92 2.36
N HIS A 26 -15.80 10.53 2.66
CA HIS A 26 -16.17 9.13 2.84
C HIS A 26 -16.81 8.59 1.56
N LEU A 27 -16.22 7.60 0.96
CA LEU A 27 -16.86 6.78 -0.07
C LEU A 27 -17.53 5.61 0.64
N GLY A 28 -18.84 5.60 0.67
CA GLY A 28 -19.73 4.83 1.52
C GLY A 28 -19.52 3.32 1.60
N HIS A 29 -18.48 2.88 2.35
CA HIS A 29 -18.42 1.51 2.87
C HIS A 29 -17.75 1.52 4.24
N GLN A 30 -18.27 0.71 5.18
CA GLN A 30 -17.60 0.43 6.46
C GLN A 30 -16.20 -0.16 6.18
N GLY A 31 -15.15 0.63 6.42
CA GLY A 31 -13.76 0.33 6.08
C GLY A 31 -13.25 1.07 4.83
N GLY A 32 -13.96 2.07 4.33
CA GLY A 32 -13.67 2.79 3.10
C GLY A 32 -12.47 3.75 3.19
N PHE A 33 -12.11 4.28 2.02
CA PHE A 33 -11.08 5.30 1.89
C PHE A 33 -11.44 6.56 2.67
N VAL A 34 -10.46 7.12 3.36
CA VAL A 34 -10.54 8.45 3.93
C VAL A 34 -9.73 9.39 3.05
N PHE A 35 -10.40 10.41 2.54
CA PHE A 35 -9.76 11.46 1.77
C PHE A 35 -9.83 12.78 2.50
N ARG A 36 -8.74 13.57 2.43
CA ARG A 36 -8.73 14.97 2.79
C ARG A 36 -8.79 15.84 1.56
N LEU A 37 -9.62 16.88 1.60
CA LEU A 37 -9.59 17.94 0.60
C LEU A 37 -8.37 18.82 0.83
N LEU A 38 -7.61 19.06 -0.23
CA LEU A 38 -6.45 19.93 -0.19
C LEU A 38 -6.88 21.39 -0.37
N ASP A 39 -7.46 21.95 0.67
CA ASP A 39 -7.86 23.36 0.72
C ASP A 39 -6.75 24.28 1.26
N GLU A 40 -7.00 25.59 1.25
CA GLU A 40 -6.03 26.58 1.69
C GLU A 40 -5.77 26.48 3.20
N ALA A 41 -6.78 26.21 4.02
CA ALA A 41 -6.64 26.04 5.46
C ALA A 41 -5.79 24.83 5.80
N PHE A 42 -5.96 23.70 5.07
CA PHE A 42 -5.12 22.51 5.20
C PHE A 42 -3.67 22.82 4.81
N ARG A 43 -3.45 23.58 3.75
CA ARG A 43 -2.11 24.00 3.30
C ARG A 43 -1.40 24.88 4.33
N GLN A 44 -2.13 25.79 4.99
CA GLN A 44 -1.59 26.68 6.01
C GLN A 44 -1.33 25.99 7.35
N ALA A 45 -2.14 25.01 7.73
CA ALA A 45 -2.05 24.30 9.00
C ALA A 45 -0.81 23.39 9.15
N GLN A 46 -0.14 23.06 8.04
CA GLN A 46 1.01 22.15 8.00
C GLN A 46 2.37 22.86 8.20
N ASP A 47 2.44 23.90 9.05
CA ASP A 47 3.60 24.80 9.13
C ASP A 47 4.71 24.36 10.09
N ALA A 48 4.82 23.10 10.43
CA ALA A 48 5.82 22.62 11.40
C ALA A 48 6.77 21.57 10.82
N GLY A 49 7.96 21.93 10.47
CA GLY A 49 9.04 21.00 10.11
C GLY A 49 10.36 21.73 9.93
N GLN A 50 11.48 21.10 10.35
CA GLN A 50 12.81 21.62 10.08
C GLN A 50 13.19 21.32 8.62
N PRO A 51 13.58 22.34 7.81
CA PRO A 51 13.97 22.14 6.41
C PRO A 51 15.06 21.08 6.22
N ALA A 52 15.99 21.01 7.18
CA ALA A 52 17.11 20.08 7.14
C ALA A 52 16.68 18.60 7.17
N ASP A 53 15.56 18.28 7.80
CA ASP A 53 15.08 16.90 7.90
C ASP A 53 14.58 16.37 6.56
N PHE A 54 13.92 17.18 5.75
CA PHE A 54 13.48 16.83 4.41
C PHE A 54 14.66 16.38 3.54
N TYR A 55 15.74 17.18 3.51
CA TYR A 55 16.93 16.83 2.73
C TYR A 55 17.78 15.70 3.34
N ASN A 56 17.48 15.27 4.56
CA ASN A 56 18.07 14.09 5.20
C ASN A 56 17.20 12.84 5.06
N GLY A 57 16.23 12.86 4.13
CA GLY A 57 15.41 11.72 3.80
C GLY A 57 14.18 11.53 4.70
N ALA A 58 13.77 12.55 5.45
CA ALA A 58 12.47 12.54 6.10
C ALA A 58 11.34 12.50 5.07
N ARG A 59 10.22 11.87 5.44
CA ARG A 59 9.02 11.84 4.59
C ARG A 59 8.59 13.27 4.26
N PRO A 60 8.29 13.60 3.00
CA PRO A 60 7.81 14.93 2.63
C PRO A 60 6.49 15.25 3.34
N ASN A 61 6.31 16.49 3.72
CA ASN A 61 5.07 17.04 4.24
C ASN A 61 4.65 18.29 3.46
N TRP A 62 3.44 18.79 3.70
CA TRP A 62 2.89 19.93 2.97
C TRP A 62 3.68 21.22 3.19
N ALA A 63 4.33 21.39 4.36
CA ALA A 63 5.18 22.55 4.62
C ALA A 63 6.43 22.55 3.72
N ASN A 64 7.02 21.37 3.44
CA ASN A 64 8.14 21.28 2.51
C ASN A 64 7.73 21.75 1.10
N ILE A 65 6.53 21.34 0.65
CA ILE A 65 5.98 21.73 -0.65
C ILE A 65 5.64 23.23 -0.68
N ALA A 66 4.97 23.74 0.35
CA ALA A 66 4.60 25.16 0.46
C ALA A 66 5.83 26.07 0.43
N ARG A 67 6.90 25.66 1.10
CA ARG A 67 8.19 26.38 1.16
C ARG A 67 9.08 26.15 -0.08
N GLN A 68 8.59 25.41 -1.08
CA GLN A 68 9.33 25.10 -2.31
C GLN A 68 10.71 24.46 -2.05
N GLN A 69 10.77 23.57 -1.08
CA GLN A 69 12.00 22.85 -0.77
C GLN A 69 12.31 21.73 -1.78
N ASP A 70 11.28 21.24 -2.47
CA ASP A 70 11.41 20.27 -3.57
C ASP A 70 11.90 20.94 -4.86
N ALA A 71 12.73 20.23 -5.60
CA ALA A 71 13.10 20.61 -6.96
C ALA A 71 12.08 20.02 -7.94
N LEU A 72 11.71 20.81 -8.94
CA LEU A 72 10.83 20.33 -10.01
C LEU A 72 11.59 19.33 -10.87
N ARG A 73 10.95 18.21 -11.15
CA ARG A 73 11.45 17.17 -12.06
C ARG A 73 11.04 17.53 -13.51
N THR A 74 11.85 17.17 -14.47
CA THR A 74 11.59 17.37 -15.91
C THR A 74 10.25 16.78 -16.34
N LEU A 75 9.79 15.76 -15.64
CA LEU A 75 8.50 15.10 -15.83
C LEU A 75 7.29 15.96 -15.40
N PHE A 76 7.49 16.97 -14.55
CA PHE A 76 6.40 17.73 -13.93
C PHE A 76 5.47 18.44 -14.92
N PRO A 77 5.93 19.11 -15.99
CA PRO A 77 5.03 19.76 -16.96
C PRO A 77 4.10 18.75 -17.65
N SER A 78 4.62 17.58 -18.07
CA SER A 78 3.82 16.52 -18.69
C SER A 78 2.79 15.95 -17.72
N LEU A 79 3.14 15.84 -16.44
CA LEU A 79 2.24 15.40 -15.40
C LEU A 79 1.11 16.40 -15.16
N MET A 80 1.42 17.70 -15.12
CA MET A 80 0.41 18.75 -14.98
C MET A 80 -0.50 18.84 -16.22
N ASP A 81 0.05 18.68 -17.43
CA ASP A 81 -0.74 18.61 -18.64
C ASP A 81 -1.73 17.43 -18.62
N PHE A 82 -1.27 16.25 -18.16
CA PHE A 82 -2.13 15.08 -17.96
C PHE A 82 -3.27 15.37 -16.95
N ILE A 83 -2.96 16.03 -15.83
CA ILE A 83 -3.96 16.38 -14.81
C ILE A 83 -4.98 17.35 -15.37
N LEU A 84 -4.53 18.45 -15.96
CA LEU A 84 -5.41 19.56 -16.35
C LEU A 84 -6.20 19.29 -17.63
N ARG A 85 -5.62 18.59 -18.61
CA ARG A 85 -6.33 18.19 -19.84
C ARG A 85 -7.07 16.86 -19.69
N GLY A 86 -6.73 16.07 -18.70
CA GLY A 86 -7.36 14.79 -18.39
C GLY A 86 -8.78 14.89 -17.85
N THR A 87 -9.26 16.09 -17.61
CA THR A 87 -10.51 16.41 -16.92
C THR A 87 -11.80 16.00 -17.66
N LEU A 88 -11.70 15.51 -18.89
CA LEU A 88 -12.85 15.03 -19.68
C LEU A 88 -12.92 13.51 -19.80
N ALA A 89 -11.91 12.79 -19.30
CA ALA A 89 -11.85 11.34 -19.39
C ALA A 89 -11.38 10.74 -18.06
N GLN A 90 -11.97 9.63 -17.68
CA GLN A 90 -11.59 8.85 -16.50
C GLN A 90 -10.21 8.22 -16.72
N ARG A 91 -9.19 8.73 -16.05
CA ARG A 91 -7.79 8.35 -16.27
C ARG A 91 -7.05 8.10 -14.97
N LEU A 92 -6.08 7.21 -15.02
CA LEU A 92 -5.12 6.97 -13.97
C LEU A 92 -3.71 7.31 -14.47
N GLY A 93 -3.05 8.25 -13.80
CA GLY A 93 -1.61 8.49 -13.91
C GLY A 93 -0.85 7.69 -12.84
N VAL A 94 0.19 6.98 -13.23
CA VAL A 94 1.05 6.24 -12.30
C VAL A 94 2.45 6.81 -12.34
N ILE A 95 2.87 7.47 -11.26
CA ILE A 95 4.26 7.91 -11.06
C ILE A 95 5.06 6.71 -10.60
N SER A 96 5.80 6.08 -11.50
CA SER A 96 6.62 4.90 -11.22
C SER A 96 8.10 5.24 -11.10
N GLY A 97 8.87 4.42 -10.39
CA GLY A 97 10.33 4.60 -10.25
C GLY A 97 10.91 3.85 -9.07
N LEU A 98 12.22 3.93 -8.89
CA LEU A 98 12.91 3.30 -7.77
C LEU A 98 12.54 3.96 -6.42
N SER A 99 12.81 3.26 -5.32
CA SER A 99 12.63 3.83 -3.99
C SER A 99 13.61 4.99 -3.76
N GLY A 100 13.15 6.10 -3.19
CA GLY A 100 14.02 7.26 -2.93
C GLY A 100 14.15 8.26 -4.10
N GLU A 101 13.47 8.06 -5.24
CA GLU A 101 13.51 8.99 -6.39
C GLU A 101 12.54 10.19 -6.25
N GLY A 102 11.85 10.32 -5.13
CA GLY A 102 10.96 11.47 -4.88
C GLY A 102 9.56 11.34 -5.47
N LYS A 103 9.05 10.13 -5.71
CA LYS A 103 7.70 9.89 -6.25
C LYS A 103 6.61 10.56 -5.41
N THR A 104 6.61 10.35 -4.10
CA THR A 104 5.65 10.96 -3.17
C THR A 104 5.76 12.49 -3.17
N THR A 105 6.98 13.03 -3.23
CA THR A 105 7.23 14.48 -3.33
C THR A 105 6.64 15.05 -4.61
N LEU A 106 6.85 14.38 -5.74
CA LEU A 106 6.29 14.79 -7.04
C LEU A 106 4.76 14.70 -7.05
N LEU A 107 4.18 13.64 -6.46
CA LEU A 107 2.73 13.52 -6.28
C LEU A 107 2.17 14.68 -5.46
N MET A 108 2.81 15.00 -4.32
CA MET A 108 2.41 16.12 -3.47
C MET A 108 2.54 17.46 -4.19
N ARG A 109 3.62 17.69 -4.95
CA ARG A 109 3.81 18.92 -5.75
C ARG A 109 2.72 19.06 -6.81
N ALA A 110 2.40 17.99 -7.52
CA ALA A 110 1.35 18.00 -8.54
C ALA A 110 -0.04 18.27 -7.93
N ALA A 111 -0.34 17.64 -6.80
CA ALA A 111 -1.56 17.87 -6.04
C ALA A 111 -1.68 19.34 -5.57
N TRP A 112 -0.58 19.89 -5.04
CA TRP A 112 -0.48 21.27 -4.59
C TRP A 112 -0.73 22.28 -5.71
N GLU A 113 -0.06 22.10 -6.85
CA GLU A 113 -0.22 23.02 -7.99
C GLU A 113 -1.61 22.89 -8.64
N ALA A 114 -2.18 21.68 -8.73
CA ALA A 114 -3.53 21.48 -9.19
C ALA A 114 -4.55 22.20 -8.29
N ALA A 115 -4.42 22.09 -6.98
CA ALA A 115 -5.27 22.79 -6.02
C ALA A 115 -5.12 24.33 -6.13
N ARG A 116 -3.90 24.83 -6.36
CA ARG A 116 -3.67 26.28 -6.60
C ARG A 116 -4.32 26.79 -7.87
N GLN A 117 -4.51 25.94 -8.88
CA GLN A 117 -5.22 26.26 -10.10
C GLN A 117 -6.74 26.08 -9.99
N GLY A 118 -7.26 25.81 -8.78
CA GLY A 118 -8.68 25.69 -8.49
C GLY A 118 -9.28 24.31 -8.75
N LEU A 119 -8.46 23.30 -9.06
CA LEU A 119 -8.94 21.93 -9.19
C LEU A 119 -9.17 21.34 -7.79
N PRO A 120 -10.34 20.80 -7.47
CA PRO A 120 -10.56 20.06 -6.23
C PRO A 120 -9.63 18.83 -6.17
N VAL A 121 -8.87 18.71 -5.08
CA VAL A 121 -7.90 17.63 -4.90
C VAL A 121 -8.22 16.84 -3.64
N LEU A 122 -8.46 15.55 -3.80
CA LEU A 122 -8.62 14.60 -2.71
C LEU A 122 -7.32 13.85 -2.47
N TRP A 123 -6.76 13.98 -1.29
CA TRP A 123 -5.58 13.26 -0.85
C TRP A 123 -5.97 12.10 0.07
N ARG A 124 -5.56 10.85 -0.27
CA ARG A 124 -5.82 9.70 0.60
C ARG A 124 -5.13 9.89 1.94
N HIS A 125 -5.91 9.81 3.00
CA HIS A 125 -5.40 9.79 4.37
C HIS A 125 -5.30 8.37 4.87
N TYR A 126 -4.20 8.04 5.56
CA TYR A 126 -4.04 6.77 6.24
C TYR A 126 -4.48 6.95 7.70
N GLY A 127 -5.69 6.54 8.06
CA GLY A 127 -6.20 6.63 9.43
C GLY A 127 -7.70 6.33 9.54
N HIS A 128 -8.17 5.96 10.74
CA HIS A 128 -9.59 5.86 11.05
C HIS A 128 -10.15 7.24 11.39
N VAL A 129 -11.26 7.59 10.80
CA VAL A 129 -11.98 8.83 11.09
C VAL A 129 -13.20 8.53 11.93
N THR A 130 -13.29 9.22 13.05
CA THR A 130 -14.35 9.00 14.03
C THR A 130 -15.62 9.81 13.78
N GLN A 131 -15.61 10.82 12.92
CA GLN A 131 -16.81 11.60 12.57
C GLN A 131 -16.79 12.15 11.13
N PRO A 132 -17.88 12.04 10.37
CA PRO A 132 -18.05 12.68 9.07
C PRO A 132 -18.44 14.16 9.23
N TYR A 133 -17.93 14.99 8.35
CA TYR A 133 -18.22 16.43 8.25
C TYR A 133 -18.84 16.74 6.89
N GLU A 134 -19.64 17.76 6.74
CA GLU A 134 -20.33 18.15 5.51
C GLU A 134 -19.71 19.40 4.89
N HIS A 135 -19.32 19.39 3.61
CA HIS A 135 -18.93 20.60 2.88
C HIS A 135 -19.50 20.66 1.45
N PRO A 136 -19.91 21.85 0.98
CA PRO A 136 -20.54 22.00 -0.31
C PRO A 136 -19.54 22.06 -1.44
N PHE A 137 -19.63 21.18 -2.44
CA PHE A 137 -19.13 21.42 -3.77
C PHE A 137 -20.29 21.85 -4.68
N GLU A 138 -20.26 23.10 -5.10
CA GLU A 138 -21.10 23.58 -6.19
C GLU A 138 -20.34 23.42 -7.50
N GLN A 139 -20.00 22.20 -7.97
CA GLN A 139 -19.44 22.12 -9.29
C GLN A 139 -19.56 20.73 -9.93
N ASN A 140 -20.04 20.71 -11.17
CA ASN A 140 -19.91 19.64 -12.16
C ASN A 140 -18.48 19.60 -12.76
N GLY A 141 -17.45 19.84 -11.96
CA GLY A 141 -16.07 19.97 -12.41
C GLY A 141 -15.24 18.71 -12.16
N PRO A 142 -14.09 18.62 -12.84
CA PRO A 142 -13.20 17.49 -12.69
C PRO A 142 -12.55 17.46 -11.31
N LEU A 143 -12.28 16.24 -10.81
CA LEU A 143 -11.70 15.95 -9.50
C LEU A 143 -10.34 15.28 -9.67
N LEU A 144 -9.32 15.73 -8.95
CA LEU A 144 -8.05 15.01 -8.81
C LEU A 144 -8.05 14.17 -7.53
N ILE A 145 -7.78 12.88 -7.66
CA ILE A 145 -7.66 11.95 -6.52
C ILE A 145 -6.21 11.45 -6.45
N CYS A 146 -5.55 11.65 -5.31
CA CYS A 146 -4.16 11.29 -5.09
C CYS A 146 -4.03 10.10 -4.15
N LEU A 147 -3.33 9.04 -4.59
CA LEU A 147 -3.08 7.81 -3.86
C LEU A 147 -1.58 7.50 -3.84
N ASP A 148 -0.96 7.50 -2.69
CA ASP A 148 0.42 7.01 -2.56
C ASP A 148 0.43 5.46 -2.48
N GLU A 149 1.48 4.82 -3.01
CA GLU A 149 1.70 3.37 -2.96
C GLU A 149 0.54 2.51 -3.54
N LEU A 150 0.13 2.79 -4.78
CA LEU A 150 -0.97 2.12 -5.50
C LEU A 150 -0.99 0.58 -5.41
N PRO A 151 0.14 -0.17 -5.51
CA PRO A 151 0.12 -1.62 -5.45
C PRO A 151 -0.47 -2.20 -4.16
N TYR A 152 -0.52 -1.41 -3.09
CA TYR A 152 -1.02 -1.80 -1.78
C TYR A 152 -2.41 -1.24 -1.46
N VAL A 153 -3.09 -0.68 -2.47
CA VAL A 153 -4.46 -0.17 -2.36
C VAL A 153 -5.44 -1.23 -2.84
N ASP A 154 -5.73 -2.20 -2.00
CA ASP A 154 -6.61 -3.34 -2.35
C ASP A 154 -8.01 -2.90 -2.84
N GLU A 155 -8.49 -1.77 -2.33
CA GLU A 155 -9.79 -1.21 -2.64
C GLU A 155 -9.80 -0.37 -3.95
N LEU A 156 -8.65 -0.19 -4.62
CA LEU A 156 -8.52 0.62 -5.83
C LEU A 156 -9.50 0.20 -6.95
N PRO A 157 -9.73 -1.10 -7.25
CA PRO A 157 -10.72 -1.49 -8.23
C PRO A 157 -12.15 -1.13 -7.86
N ALA A 158 -12.49 -1.17 -6.57
CA ALA A 158 -13.81 -0.76 -6.07
C ALA A 158 -13.99 0.76 -6.20
N LEU A 159 -12.99 1.54 -5.77
CA LEU A 159 -12.98 2.99 -5.92
C LEU A 159 -13.17 3.42 -7.38
N LEU A 160 -12.45 2.81 -8.31
CA LEU A 160 -12.59 3.11 -9.74
C LEU A 160 -13.98 2.77 -10.28
N SER A 161 -14.60 1.70 -9.76
CA SER A 161 -15.96 1.34 -10.10
C SER A 161 -16.96 2.37 -9.63
N ASP A 162 -16.87 2.79 -8.37
CA ASP A 162 -17.76 3.78 -7.77
C ASP A 162 -17.62 5.15 -8.47
N LEU A 163 -16.39 5.55 -8.81
CA LEU A 163 -16.14 6.78 -9.55
C LEU A 163 -16.72 6.74 -10.98
N ASN A 164 -16.58 5.61 -11.67
CA ASN A 164 -17.16 5.43 -13.00
C ASN A 164 -18.68 5.45 -12.99
N GLU A 165 -19.32 4.88 -11.95
CA GLU A 165 -20.77 4.86 -11.79
C GLU A 165 -21.35 6.22 -11.40
N SER A 166 -20.57 7.03 -10.65
CA SER A 166 -21.00 8.38 -10.28
C SER A 166 -21.12 9.32 -11.49
N GLY A 167 -20.50 8.98 -12.62
CA GLY A 167 -20.47 9.83 -13.80
C GLY A 167 -19.62 11.10 -13.64
N LEU A 168 -18.94 11.27 -12.50
CA LEU A 168 -18.08 12.42 -12.25
C LEU A 168 -16.80 12.31 -13.08
N PRO A 169 -16.37 13.39 -13.76
CA PRO A 169 -15.07 13.42 -14.39
C PRO A 169 -13.98 13.43 -13.32
N PHE A 170 -13.00 12.53 -13.44
CA PHE A 170 -11.90 12.45 -12.48
C PHE A 170 -10.58 12.09 -13.14
N VAL A 171 -9.50 12.56 -12.53
CA VAL A 171 -8.15 12.09 -12.75
C VAL A 171 -7.69 11.45 -11.45
N LEU A 172 -7.25 10.21 -11.52
CA LEU A 172 -6.58 9.57 -10.40
C LEU A 172 -5.07 9.59 -10.64
N LEU A 173 -4.31 10.02 -9.66
CA LEU A 173 -2.86 10.06 -9.71
C LEU A 173 -2.29 9.27 -8.53
N GLY A 174 -1.35 8.37 -8.81
CA GLY A 174 -0.77 7.58 -7.76
C GLY A 174 0.70 7.25 -7.96
N THR A 175 1.34 6.76 -6.90
CA THR A 175 2.74 6.33 -6.94
C THR A 175 2.87 4.83 -6.87
N ALA A 176 3.94 4.30 -7.46
CA ALA A 176 4.29 2.89 -7.33
C ALA A 176 5.80 2.68 -7.50
N ARG A 177 6.35 1.65 -6.86
CA ARG A 177 7.66 1.14 -7.27
C ARG A 177 7.50 0.36 -8.56
N LEU A 178 8.46 0.52 -9.47
CA LEU A 178 8.36 0.00 -10.83
C LEU A 178 8.02 -1.51 -10.85
N HIS A 179 8.82 -2.32 -10.18
CA HIS A 179 8.62 -3.77 -10.14
C HIS A 179 7.36 -4.20 -9.37
N GLU A 180 6.95 -3.45 -8.33
CA GLU A 180 5.74 -3.73 -7.58
C GLU A 180 4.48 -3.45 -8.41
N TRP A 181 4.48 -2.39 -9.22
CA TRP A 181 3.39 -2.08 -10.13
C TRP A 181 3.23 -3.14 -11.22
N TYR A 182 4.35 -3.52 -11.87
CA TYR A 182 4.33 -4.53 -12.93
C TYR A 182 3.90 -5.92 -12.43
N ASN A 183 4.24 -6.27 -11.20
CA ASN A 183 3.88 -7.55 -10.59
C ASN A 183 2.58 -7.51 -9.77
N SER A 184 1.93 -6.34 -9.67
CA SER A 184 0.70 -6.18 -8.90
C SER A 184 -0.48 -6.89 -9.57
N PRO A 185 -1.25 -7.69 -8.84
CA PRO A 185 -2.49 -8.28 -9.35
C PRO A 185 -3.58 -7.24 -9.62
N LEU A 186 -3.44 -6.04 -9.07
CA LEU A 186 -4.39 -4.94 -9.29
C LEU A 186 -4.24 -4.32 -10.67
N ARG A 187 -3.03 -4.31 -11.25
CA ARG A 187 -2.74 -3.67 -12.52
C ARG A 187 -3.65 -4.11 -13.68
N PRO A 188 -3.78 -5.41 -14.02
CA PRO A 188 -4.65 -5.84 -15.12
C PRO A 188 -6.12 -5.51 -14.87
N GLU A 189 -6.51 -5.44 -13.61
CA GLU A 189 -7.87 -5.12 -13.21
C GLU A 189 -8.18 -3.63 -13.35
N VAL A 190 -7.22 -2.79 -13.01
CA VAL A 190 -7.28 -1.33 -13.17
C VAL A 190 -7.27 -0.94 -14.65
N GLU A 191 -6.36 -1.51 -15.46
CA GLU A 191 -6.23 -1.24 -16.89
C GLU A 191 -7.51 -1.59 -17.70
N ARG A 192 -8.35 -2.48 -17.20
CA ARG A 192 -9.66 -2.78 -17.79
C ARG A 192 -10.74 -1.74 -17.49
N ARG A 193 -10.55 -0.88 -16.49
CA ARG A 193 -11.55 0.11 -16.03
C ARG A 193 -11.26 1.51 -16.45
N VAL A 194 -9.98 1.87 -16.52
CA VAL A 194 -9.53 3.22 -16.83
C VAL A 194 -8.32 3.18 -17.76
N THR A 195 -8.14 4.24 -18.52
CA THR A 195 -6.91 4.44 -19.30
C THR A 195 -5.77 4.76 -18.33
N VAL A 196 -4.71 3.94 -18.37
CA VAL A 196 -3.53 4.12 -17.52
C VAL A 196 -2.41 4.77 -18.31
N GLN A 197 -1.85 5.86 -17.78
CA GLN A 197 -0.63 6.48 -18.29
C GLN A 197 0.45 6.40 -17.22
N GLU A 198 1.62 5.87 -17.59
CA GLU A 198 2.76 5.77 -16.71
C GLU A 198 3.69 6.96 -16.88
N PHE A 199 4.12 7.55 -15.76
CA PHE A 199 5.08 8.62 -15.64
C PHE A 199 6.30 8.08 -14.91
N ARG A 200 7.29 7.65 -15.68
CA ARG A 200 8.47 7.03 -15.11
C ARG A 200 9.45 8.06 -14.60
N LEU A 201 9.70 8.03 -13.31
CA LEU A 201 10.66 8.88 -12.64
C LEU A 201 12.03 8.20 -12.72
N GLU A 202 12.87 8.76 -13.56
CA GLU A 202 14.25 8.31 -13.79
C GLU A 202 15.20 8.91 -12.74
N ARG A 203 16.48 8.56 -12.82
CA ARG A 203 17.55 9.23 -12.06
C ARG A 203 17.58 10.71 -12.41
N LEU A 204 18.20 11.52 -11.53
CA LEU A 204 18.38 12.94 -11.81
C LEU A 204 19.12 13.14 -13.14
N ASP A 205 18.56 13.99 -14.00
CA ASP A 205 19.31 14.57 -15.10
C ASP A 205 20.04 15.85 -14.65
N GLU A 206 20.84 16.42 -15.54
CA GLU A 206 21.67 17.59 -15.25
C GLU A 206 20.83 18.83 -14.91
N HIS A 207 19.72 19.02 -15.61
CA HIS A 207 18.79 20.13 -15.38
C HIS A 207 18.12 20.00 -13.99
N GLU A 208 17.67 18.80 -13.64
CA GLU A 208 17.06 18.50 -12.34
C GLU A 208 18.07 18.66 -11.19
N ALA A 209 19.33 18.24 -11.41
CA ALA A 209 20.39 18.40 -10.43
C ALA A 209 20.72 19.90 -10.18
N HIS A 210 20.72 20.72 -11.23
CA HIS A 210 20.85 22.18 -11.07
C HIS A 210 19.67 22.77 -10.27
N ALA A 211 18.43 22.42 -10.63
CA ALA A 211 17.26 22.88 -9.89
C ALA A 211 17.30 22.47 -8.40
N LEU A 212 17.80 21.26 -8.12
CA LEU A 212 17.97 20.78 -6.74
C LEU A 212 19.06 21.59 -6.00
N LEU A 213 20.19 21.90 -6.63
CA LEU A 213 21.24 22.73 -6.06
C LEU A 213 20.71 24.13 -5.70
N GLU A 214 19.95 24.76 -6.58
CA GLU A 214 19.32 26.05 -6.30
C GLU A 214 18.41 25.99 -5.06
N ARG A 215 17.65 24.90 -4.89
CA ARG A 215 16.80 24.70 -3.71
C ARG A 215 17.62 24.48 -2.43
N LEU A 216 18.70 23.71 -2.52
CA LEU A 216 19.63 23.51 -1.40
C LEU A 216 20.28 24.82 -0.97
N GLU A 217 20.73 25.67 -1.92
CA GLU A 217 21.29 26.98 -1.65
C GLU A 217 20.26 27.93 -1.01
N ALA A 218 19.07 28.03 -1.61
CA ALA A 218 18.00 28.90 -1.11
C ALA A 218 17.55 28.54 0.32
N ASN A 219 17.70 27.28 0.72
CA ASN A 219 17.33 26.78 2.05
C ASN A 219 18.54 26.62 3.01
N ASN A 220 19.72 27.13 2.67
CA ASN A 220 20.97 26.96 3.43
C ASN A 220 21.26 25.49 3.77
N ALA A 221 21.00 24.60 2.83
CA ALA A 221 20.99 23.14 3.03
C ALA A 221 22.08 22.41 2.24
N LEU A 222 23.08 23.10 1.71
CA LEU A 222 24.18 22.49 0.94
C LEU A 222 25.02 21.48 1.75
N GLY A 223 25.17 21.71 3.08
CA GLY A 223 26.04 20.86 3.91
C GLY A 223 27.47 20.85 3.40
N ALA A 224 28.09 19.66 3.23
CA ALA A 224 29.45 19.51 2.74
C ALA A 224 29.64 19.97 1.27
N LEU A 225 28.55 20.09 0.50
CA LEU A 225 28.64 20.67 -0.84
C LEU A 225 29.00 22.16 -0.82
N GLN A 226 28.88 22.85 0.30
CA GLN A 226 29.22 24.28 0.41
C GLN A 226 30.71 24.54 0.09
N GLU A 227 31.57 23.59 0.44
CA GLU A 227 33.03 23.67 0.21
C GLU A 227 33.44 23.23 -1.21
N LYS A 228 32.49 22.81 -2.05
CA LYS A 228 32.73 22.28 -3.40
C LYS A 228 32.49 23.33 -4.46
N THR A 229 33.22 23.21 -5.57
CA THR A 229 32.98 24.03 -6.75
C THR A 229 31.60 23.68 -7.38
N PRO A 230 30.98 24.59 -8.15
CA PRO A 230 29.70 24.32 -8.81
C PRO A 230 29.70 23.02 -9.67
N SER A 231 30.80 22.75 -10.38
CA SER A 231 30.94 21.51 -11.17
C SER A 231 31.00 20.27 -10.30
N GLU A 232 31.78 20.30 -9.22
CA GLU A 232 31.84 19.17 -8.27
C GLU A 232 30.50 18.91 -7.59
N ARG A 233 29.76 19.95 -7.22
CA ARG A 233 28.42 19.82 -6.62
C ARG A 233 27.49 19.04 -7.54
N LEU A 234 27.52 19.35 -8.83
CA LEU A 234 26.73 18.69 -9.84
C LEU A 234 27.13 17.21 -10.00
N ASP A 235 28.45 16.95 -10.10
CA ASP A 235 28.95 15.58 -10.22
C ASP A 235 28.62 14.70 -9.00
N TYR A 236 28.60 15.27 -7.80
CA TYR A 236 28.14 14.58 -6.60
C TYR A 236 26.65 14.21 -6.67
N LEU A 237 25.77 15.14 -7.05
CA LEU A 237 24.33 14.86 -7.14
C LEU A 237 23.98 13.91 -8.28
N LEU A 238 24.69 13.99 -9.40
CA LEU A 238 24.52 13.05 -10.53
C LEU A 238 25.11 11.66 -10.27
N GLY A 239 25.73 11.47 -9.10
CA GLY A 239 26.31 10.19 -8.71
C GLY A 239 27.55 9.79 -9.50
N ARG A 240 28.19 10.72 -10.20
CA ARG A 240 29.41 10.46 -10.98
C ARG A 240 30.62 10.14 -10.10
N LEU A 241 30.59 10.53 -8.82
CA LEU A 241 31.71 10.40 -7.90
C LEU A 241 31.48 9.38 -6.77
N GLN A 242 30.28 9.21 -6.22
CA GLN A 242 30.07 8.40 -5.01
C GLN A 242 28.70 7.73 -4.84
N ALA A 243 27.74 7.93 -5.72
CA ALA A 243 26.40 7.39 -5.57
C ALA A 243 25.92 6.68 -6.83
N ASP A 244 24.96 5.77 -6.69
CA ASP A 244 24.34 5.05 -7.81
C ASP A 244 23.44 5.94 -8.69
N GLY A 245 23.54 7.28 -8.59
CA GLY A 245 22.70 8.25 -9.29
C GLY A 245 21.23 8.27 -8.85
N GLN A 246 20.89 7.67 -7.72
CA GLN A 246 19.56 7.75 -7.09
C GLN A 246 19.48 9.04 -6.27
N LEU A 247 18.34 9.75 -6.35
CA LEU A 247 18.16 11.05 -5.73
C LEU A 247 18.46 11.06 -4.22
N LEU A 248 17.82 10.21 -3.44
CA LEU A 248 17.96 10.24 -1.97
C LEU A 248 19.38 9.88 -1.50
N PRO A 249 20.00 8.80 -1.96
CA PRO A 249 21.40 8.52 -1.65
C PRO A 249 22.33 9.64 -2.06
N ALA A 250 22.20 10.16 -3.29
CA ALA A 250 23.05 11.24 -3.79
C ALA A 250 22.92 12.49 -2.91
N LEU A 251 21.69 12.88 -2.55
CA LEU A 251 21.43 14.02 -1.69
C LEU A 251 22.02 13.86 -0.29
N MET A 252 21.82 12.70 0.34
CA MET A 252 22.34 12.44 1.70
C MET A 252 23.87 12.37 1.73
N THR A 253 24.48 11.64 0.78
CA THR A 253 25.94 11.46 0.73
C THR A 253 26.66 12.76 0.39
N SER A 254 26.14 13.52 -0.58
CA SER A 254 26.71 14.81 -1.00
C SER A 254 26.70 15.80 0.16
N ARG A 255 25.60 15.92 0.87
CA ARG A 255 25.47 16.86 2.00
C ARG A 255 26.29 16.44 3.22
N ALA A 256 26.44 15.14 3.46
CA ALA A 256 27.25 14.63 4.57
C ALA A 256 28.75 14.58 4.25
N GLY A 257 29.15 14.66 2.99
CA GLY A 257 30.53 14.52 2.55
C GLY A 257 31.11 13.11 2.74
N ARG A 258 30.27 12.09 2.86
CA ARG A 258 30.65 10.68 3.07
C ARG A 258 29.56 9.75 2.56
N SER A 259 29.92 8.46 2.34
CA SER A 259 28.94 7.50 1.83
C SER A 259 27.75 7.31 2.77
N PHE A 260 26.63 6.87 2.22
CA PHE A 260 25.42 6.63 3.00
C PHE A 260 25.64 5.54 4.06
N GLU A 261 26.35 4.47 3.71
CA GLU A 261 26.75 3.41 4.62
C GLU A 261 27.57 3.98 5.79
N ALA A 262 28.53 4.88 5.51
CA ALA A 262 29.31 5.54 6.55
C ALA A 262 28.49 6.45 7.46
N ILE A 263 27.37 7.02 6.96
CA ILE A 263 26.42 7.78 7.78
C ILE A 263 25.72 6.83 8.76
N LEU A 264 25.13 5.75 8.26
CA LEU A 264 24.44 4.75 9.09
C LEU A 264 25.42 4.05 10.06
N GLU A 265 26.62 3.71 9.58
CA GLU A 265 27.70 3.17 10.42
C GLU A 265 28.03 4.08 11.60
N THR A 266 28.05 5.39 11.36
CA THR A 266 28.28 6.36 12.43
C THR A 266 27.15 6.37 13.45
N VAL A 267 25.88 6.27 12.99
CA VAL A 267 24.73 6.18 13.91
C VAL A 267 24.88 4.96 14.82
N PHE A 268 25.11 3.78 14.24
CA PHE A 268 25.21 2.54 15.01
C PHE A 268 26.46 2.52 15.91
N THR A 269 27.60 2.99 15.41
CA THR A 269 28.83 3.09 16.21
C THR A 269 28.70 4.08 17.38
N ASN A 270 27.96 5.17 17.20
CA ASN A 270 27.70 6.11 18.30
C ASN A 270 26.80 5.48 19.37
N LEU A 271 25.84 4.64 19.00
CA LEU A 271 25.08 3.85 19.97
C LEU A 271 25.98 2.89 20.75
N GLU A 272 26.88 2.18 20.05
CA GLU A 272 27.86 1.25 20.66
C GLU A 272 28.82 1.95 21.63
N LYS A 273 29.24 3.19 21.33
CA LYS A 273 30.09 4.00 22.22
C LYS A 273 29.34 4.57 23.41
N ARG A 274 28.04 4.87 23.26
CA ARG A 274 27.24 5.58 24.27
C ARG A 274 26.59 4.64 25.29
N TYR A 275 26.28 3.41 24.87
CA TYR A 275 25.50 2.48 25.69
C TYR A 275 26.25 1.17 25.94
N ARG A 276 25.89 0.48 27.03
CA ARG A 276 26.38 -0.88 27.32
C ARG A 276 25.86 -1.88 26.28
N GLU A 277 26.56 -2.98 26.12
CA GLU A 277 26.32 -4.01 25.11
C GLU A 277 24.87 -4.49 25.03
N GLU A 278 24.28 -4.84 26.17
CA GLU A 278 22.87 -5.31 26.26
C GLU A 278 21.90 -4.23 25.76
N ARG A 279 22.21 -2.98 26.09
CA ARG A 279 21.40 -1.84 25.65
C ARG A 279 21.53 -1.59 24.17
N VAL A 280 22.72 -1.72 23.60
CA VAL A 280 22.98 -1.63 22.17
C VAL A 280 22.22 -2.73 21.43
N ALA A 281 22.31 -3.97 21.88
CA ALA A 281 21.58 -5.09 21.27
C ALA A 281 20.07 -4.84 21.23
N PHE A 282 19.49 -4.30 22.31
CA PHE A 282 18.09 -3.92 22.37
C PHE A 282 17.75 -2.81 21.35
N LEU A 283 18.58 -1.76 21.24
CA LEU A 283 18.38 -0.65 20.33
C LEU A 283 18.46 -1.09 18.87
N LEU A 284 19.50 -1.87 18.52
CA LEU A 284 19.67 -2.38 17.15
C LEU A 284 18.56 -3.35 16.77
N ARG A 285 18.13 -4.22 17.68
CA ARG A 285 17.01 -5.13 17.46
C ARG A 285 15.69 -4.37 17.25
N GLY A 286 15.44 -3.32 18.04
CA GLY A 286 14.26 -2.47 17.88
C GLY A 286 14.25 -1.72 16.56
N TYR A 287 15.38 -1.16 16.15
CA TYR A 287 15.52 -0.54 14.83
C TYR A 287 15.29 -1.55 13.71
N ALA A 288 15.90 -2.76 13.83
CA ALA A 288 15.71 -3.83 12.86
C ALA A 288 14.23 -4.25 12.75
N GLY A 289 13.52 -4.45 13.87
CA GLY A 289 12.10 -4.80 13.86
C GLY A 289 11.24 -3.79 13.11
N ILE A 290 11.50 -2.50 13.29
CA ILE A 290 10.83 -1.44 12.52
C ILE A 290 11.23 -1.50 11.04
N ALA A 291 12.52 -1.67 10.75
CA ALA A 291 13.04 -1.69 9.39
C ALA A 291 12.53 -2.88 8.56
N LEU A 292 12.37 -4.08 9.18
CA LEU A 292 11.83 -5.28 8.51
C LEU A 292 10.46 -5.05 7.86
N VAL A 293 9.64 -4.23 8.50
CA VAL A 293 8.29 -3.90 8.04
C VAL A 293 8.32 -2.68 7.12
N HIS A 294 9.06 -1.64 7.52
CA HIS A 294 9.08 -0.37 6.83
C HIS A 294 9.81 -0.39 5.48
N ARG A 295 10.74 -1.34 5.24
CA ARG A 295 11.38 -1.50 3.91
C ARG A 295 10.38 -1.70 2.76
N PHE A 296 9.19 -2.20 3.08
CA PHE A 296 8.08 -2.37 2.14
C PHE A 296 7.04 -1.23 2.20
N GLY A 297 7.28 -0.20 3.01
CA GLY A 297 6.35 0.91 3.20
C GLY A 297 5.28 0.65 4.26
N PHE A 298 5.29 -0.51 4.93
CA PHE A 298 4.38 -0.82 6.01
C PHE A 298 4.89 -0.25 7.35
N TRP A 299 4.01 -0.20 8.33
CA TRP A 299 4.25 0.36 9.66
C TRP A 299 4.15 -0.74 10.69
N ILE A 300 4.87 -0.59 11.78
CA ILE A 300 4.75 -1.46 12.94
C ILE A 300 4.06 -0.70 14.08
N SER A 301 3.07 -1.33 14.74
CA SER A 301 2.45 -0.73 15.92
C SER A 301 3.39 -0.78 17.13
N ARG A 302 3.20 0.14 18.08
CA ARG A 302 3.93 0.09 19.37
C ARG A 302 3.75 -1.25 20.07
N ARG A 303 2.52 -1.75 20.07
CA ARG A 303 2.16 -3.04 20.66
C ARG A 303 2.92 -4.20 20.02
N LEU A 304 2.93 -4.29 18.68
CA LEU A 304 3.66 -5.35 17.98
C LEU A 304 5.16 -5.23 18.21
N LEU A 305 5.71 -4.02 18.23
CA LEU A 305 7.12 -3.81 18.53
C LEU A 305 7.48 -4.17 19.98
N ALA A 306 6.58 -3.89 20.93
CA ALA A 306 6.74 -4.27 22.34
C ALA A 306 6.80 -5.80 22.51
N GLU A 307 5.93 -6.52 21.80
CA GLU A 307 5.94 -7.99 21.76
C GLU A 307 7.19 -8.55 21.06
N PHE A 308 7.66 -7.91 20.00
CA PHE A 308 8.89 -8.29 19.29
C PHE A 308 10.15 -8.10 20.15
N LEU A 309 10.17 -7.08 21.03
CA LEU A 309 11.29 -6.73 21.90
C LEU A 309 11.20 -7.33 23.32
N PRO A 310 10.28 -8.18 23.64
CA PRO A 310 9.73 -8.57 24.96
C PRO A 310 9.92 -7.45 26.01
N CYS A 311 9.25 -6.30 25.80
CA CYS A 311 9.28 -5.22 26.79
C CYS A 311 7.90 -4.55 26.90
N PRO A 312 7.55 -3.96 28.05
CA PRO A 312 6.30 -3.21 28.20
C PRO A 312 6.21 -2.05 27.18
N GLU A 313 5.04 -1.84 26.60
CA GLU A 313 4.84 -0.80 25.60
C GLU A 313 5.19 0.59 26.12
N ALA A 314 4.88 0.87 27.39
CA ALA A 314 5.22 2.14 28.05
C ALA A 314 6.74 2.40 28.11
N GLU A 315 7.56 1.36 28.09
CA GLU A 315 9.02 1.46 28.14
C GLU A 315 9.65 1.73 26.75
N LEU A 316 8.90 1.58 25.64
CA LEU A 316 9.45 1.81 24.31
C LEU A 316 9.97 3.23 24.13
N THR A 317 9.27 4.24 24.66
CA THR A 317 9.70 5.64 24.52
C THR A 317 11.05 5.88 25.20
N PRO A 318 11.26 5.61 26.49
CA PRO A 318 12.56 5.88 27.13
C PRO A 318 13.65 4.87 26.69
N ARG A 319 13.28 3.65 26.35
CA ARG A 319 14.25 2.61 26.01
C ARG A 319 14.65 2.55 24.55
N LEU A 320 13.81 2.95 23.61
CA LEU A 320 14.06 2.84 22.19
C LEU A 320 13.93 4.18 21.45
N LEU A 321 12.77 4.84 21.55
CA LEU A 321 12.46 5.98 20.69
C LEU A 321 13.30 7.20 21.05
N SER A 322 13.51 7.50 22.35
CA SER A 322 14.34 8.62 22.78
C SER A 322 15.82 8.45 22.40
N PRO A 323 16.47 7.28 22.59
CA PRO A 323 17.83 7.06 22.11
C PRO A 323 18.01 7.12 20.60
N LEU A 324 16.98 6.72 19.83
CA LEU A 324 16.96 6.72 18.36
C LEU A 324 16.21 7.92 17.79
N ARG A 325 16.08 8.99 18.56
CA ARG A 325 15.41 10.22 18.12
C ARG A 325 16.07 10.77 16.86
N GLY A 326 15.26 11.06 15.86
CA GLY A 326 15.72 11.50 14.56
C GLY A 326 16.06 10.39 13.59
N GLU A 327 16.16 9.11 14.02
CA GLU A 327 16.30 7.94 13.15
C GLU A 327 14.98 7.20 12.96
N LEU A 328 14.07 7.33 13.90
CA LEU A 328 12.74 6.77 13.88
C LEU A 328 11.70 7.88 13.82
N THR A 329 10.57 7.58 13.17
CA THR A 329 9.40 8.44 13.07
C THR A 329 8.23 7.76 13.75
N GLU A 330 7.53 8.48 14.61
CA GLU A 330 6.26 8.09 15.19
C GLU A 330 5.14 8.95 14.60
N ILE A 331 4.09 8.34 14.09
CA ILE A 331 2.92 9.05 13.60
C ILE A 331 1.89 9.08 14.71
N THR A 332 1.63 10.29 15.19
CA THR A 332 0.79 10.55 16.37
C THR A 332 -0.60 11.10 16.02
N GLU A 333 -0.82 11.55 14.78
CA GLU A 333 -1.97 12.41 14.49
C GLU A 333 -3.33 11.71 14.45
N GLU A 334 -3.43 10.40 14.18
CA GLU A 334 -4.75 9.71 14.14
C GLU A 334 -4.74 8.24 14.61
N GLU A 335 -3.58 7.60 14.68
CA GLU A 335 -3.42 6.28 15.29
C GLU A 335 -2.14 6.29 16.14
N ALA A 336 -2.32 6.63 17.41
CA ALA A 336 -1.23 6.66 18.37
C ALA A 336 -0.41 5.36 18.31
N GLY A 337 0.85 5.47 17.91
CA GLY A 337 1.79 4.38 18.04
C GLY A 337 2.21 3.64 16.79
N ARG A 338 2.06 4.21 15.60
CA ARG A 338 2.69 3.68 14.37
C ARG A 338 4.12 4.16 14.25
N LEU A 339 5.04 3.21 14.07
CA LEU A 339 6.47 3.47 14.01
C LEU A 339 7.04 3.11 12.65
N SER A 340 7.97 3.94 12.18
CA SER A 340 8.72 3.72 10.94
C SER A 340 10.16 4.24 11.07
N THR A 341 11.04 3.85 10.16
CA THR A 341 12.30 4.56 9.92
C THR A 341 12.01 5.82 9.10
N ARG A 342 13.01 6.67 8.87
CA ARG A 342 12.84 7.89 8.07
C ARG A 342 12.34 7.63 6.65
N HIS A 343 12.80 6.52 6.03
CA HIS A 343 12.44 6.17 4.66
C HIS A 343 12.59 4.65 4.41
N PRO A 344 11.73 4.00 3.59
CA PRO A 344 11.84 2.56 3.29
C PRO A 344 13.19 2.15 2.69
N TRP A 345 13.80 2.99 1.86
CA TRP A 345 15.13 2.74 1.31
C TRP A 345 16.21 2.72 2.41
N ILE A 346 16.10 3.63 3.41
CA ILE A 346 16.99 3.64 4.59
C ILE A 346 16.84 2.36 5.39
N ALA A 347 15.59 1.89 5.58
CA ALA A 347 15.31 0.63 6.26
C ALA A 347 16.01 -0.56 5.58
N GLU A 348 15.94 -0.64 4.26
CA GLU A 348 16.59 -1.70 3.45
C GLU A 348 18.11 -1.71 3.65
N ARG A 349 18.76 -0.55 3.53
CA ARG A 349 20.21 -0.42 3.67
C ARG A 349 20.68 -0.67 5.11
N ALA A 350 19.93 -0.17 6.09
CA ALA A 350 20.22 -0.39 7.50
C ALA A 350 20.18 -1.87 7.87
N LEU A 351 19.22 -2.65 7.37
CA LEU A 351 19.15 -4.09 7.59
C LEU A 351 20.42 -4.80 7.07
N GLY A 352 20.93 -4.40 5.89
CA GLY A 352 22.19 -4.94 5.36
C GLY A 352 23.38 -4.67 6.28
N LEU A 353 23.49 -3.48 6.86
CA LEU A 353 24.56 -3.13 7.80
C LEU A 353 24.39 -3.78 9.17
N LEU A 354 23.15 -3.96 9.61
CA LEU A 354 22.83 -4.60 10.89
C LEU A 354 23.09 -6.11 10.87
N ALA A 355 23.04 -6.77 9.73
CA ALA A 355 23.28 -8.21 9.57
C ALA A 355 24.68 -8.66 10.08
N GLY A 356 25.67 -7.76 10.13
CA GLY A 356 26.99 -8.03 10.70
C GLY A 356 27.15 -7.63 12.19
N ARG A 357 26.09 -7.08 12.85
CA ARG A 357 26.19 -6.43 14.16
C ARG A 357 25.39 -7.14 15.24
N ARG A 358 25.86 -8.31 15.73
CA ARG A 358 25.28 -8.98 16.93
C ARG A 358 23.76 -9.21 16.86
N LEU A 359 23.16 -9.14 15.69
CA LEU A 359 21.76 -9.49 15.47
C LEU A 359 21.65 -10.87 14.84
N PRO A 360 20.57 -11.61 15.09
CA PRO A 360 20.26 -12.81 14.34
C PRO A 360 20.18 -12.51 12.83
N GLU A 361 20.40 -13.52 11.99
CA GLU A 361 20.13 -13.40 10.56
C GLU A 361 18.69 -12.92 10.32
N GLU A 362 18.48 -12.16 9.24
CA GLU A 362 17.17 -11.56 8.87
C GLU A 362 16.02 -12.59 8.93
N ARG A 363 16.28 -13.85 8.54
CA ARG A 363 15.26 -14.92 8.60
C ARG A 363 14.75 -15.21 10.01
N TYR A 364 15.61 -15.14 11.02
CA TYR A 364 15.21 -15.35 12.42
C TYR A 364 14.50 -14.12 12.99
N LEU A 365 14.91 -12.93 12.57
CA LEU A 365 14.20 -11.70 12.94
C LEU A 365 12.77 -11.70 12.40
N TYR A 366 12.54 -12.19 11.17
CA TYR A 366 11.17 -12.38 10.67
C TYR A 366 10.41 -13.46 11.43
N GLN A 367 11.06 -14.55 11.83
CA GLN A 367 10.43 -15.55 12.68
C GLN A 367 9.95 -14.92 13.99
N ASP A 368 10.83 -14.20 14.69
CA ASP A 368 10.50 -13.50 15.94
C ASP A 368 9.36 -12.47 15.74
N LEU A 369 9.35 -11.79 14.58
CA LEU A 369 8.29 -10.85 14.23
C LEU A 369 6.94 -11.56 14.04
N PHE A 370 6.91 -12.71 13.36
CA PHE A 370 5.68 -13.48 13.18
C PHE A 370 5.22 -14.13 14.49
N ASP A 371 6.13 -14.56 15.36
CA ASP A 371 5.80 -15.06 16.69
C ASP A 371 5.17 -13.95 17.56
N ALA A 372 5.73 -12.74 17.51
CA ALA A 372 5.16 -11.57 18.17
C ALA A 372 3.79 -11.22 17.58
N LEU A 373 3.67 -11.24 16.26
CA LEU A 373 2.41 -11.00 15.56
C LEU A 373 1.34 -12.04 15.94
N GLY A 374 1.72 -13.32 16.10
CA GLY A 374 0.83 -14.37 16.58
C GLY A 374 0.24 -14.06 17.95
N ARG A 375 1.06 -13.55 18.91
CA ARG A 375 0.60 -13.13 20.24
C ARG A 375 -0.35 -11.94 20.16
N VAL A 376 -0.02 -10.92 19.36
CA VAL A 376 -0.87 -9.74 19.15
C VAL A 376 -2.21 -10.14 18.54
N LEU A 377 -2.21 -11.03 17.54
CA LEU A 377 -3.41 -11.51 16.87
C LEU A 377 -4.36 -12.32 17.78
N GLY A 378 -3.84 -12.88 18.86
CA GLY A 378 -4.65 -13.55 19.89
C GLY A 378 -5.44 -12.61 20.80
N ALA A 379 -5.16 -11.30 20.78
CA ALA A 379 -5.66 -10.34 21.76
C ALA A 379 -6.13 -9.02 21.13
N ASP A 380 -7.20 -9.06 20.35
CA ASP A 380 -7.85 -7.91 19.68
C ASP A 380 -6.90 -7.07 18.80
N PRO A 381 -6.44 -7.60 17.67
CA PRO A 381 -5.49 -6.94 16.79
C PRO A 381 -6.14 -5.84 15.94
N SER A 382 -5.34 -4.84 15.57
CA SER A 382 -5.72 -3.85 14.57
C SER A 382 -5.84 -4.49 13.16
N THR A 383 -6.52 -3.80 12.26
CA THR A 383 -6.67 -4.25 10.87
C THR A 383 -5.31 -4.39 10.17
N GLU A 384 -4.38 -3.47 10.45
CA GLU A 384 -3.02 -3.47 9.91
C GLU A 384 -2.22 -4.67 10.38
N GLU A 385 -2.25 -4.98 11.67
CA GLU A 385 -1.57 -6.14 12.24
C GLU A 385 -2.07 -7.45 11.60
N ARG A 386 -3.39 -7.58 11.37
CA ARG A 386 -3.96 -8.72 10.65
C ARG A 386 -3.44 -8.84 9.21
N LYS A 387 -3.32 -7.70 8.52
CA LYS A 387 -2.84 -7.68 7.13
C LYS A 387 -1.37 -8.04 6.99
N LEU A 388 -0.52 -7.79 7.99
CA LEU A 388 0.91 -8.08 7.92
C LEU A 388 1.22 -9.56 7.65
N THR A 389 0.38 -10.50 8.13
CA THR A 389 0.53 -11.95 7.88
C THR A 389 0.49 -12.34 6.41
N THR A 390 -0.15 -11.51 5.59
CA THR A 390 -0.26 -11.72 4.14
C THR A 390 0.55 -10.70 3.36
N LEU A 391 0.57 -9.44 3.77
CA LEU A 391 1.24 -8.36 3.03
C LEU A 391 2.76 -8.52 3.03
N LEU A 392 3.39 -8.91 4.14
CA LEU A 392 4.84 -9.11 4.17
C LEU A 392 5.30 -10.21 3.21
N PRO A 393 4.75 -11.44 3.24
CA PRO A 393 5.10 -12.45 2.25
C PRO A 393 4.81 -12.02 0.80
N LEU A 394 3.67 -11.36 0.56
CA LEU A 394 3.31 -10.86 -0.77
C LEU A 394 4.25 -9.76 -1.26
N ALA A 395 4.76 -8.90 -0.38
CA ALA A 395 5.75 -7.90 -0.75
C ALA A 395 7.04 -8.54 -1.30
N PHE A 396 7.52 -9.63 -0.69
CA PHE A 396 8.64 -10.41 -1.21
C PHE A 396 8.31 -11.07 -2.56
N LYS A 397 7.10 -11.63 -2.70
CA LYS A 397 6.63 -12.18 -3.98
C LYS A 397 6.65 -11.11 -5.08
N TYR A 398 6.14 -9.89 -4.81
CA TYR A 398 6.12 -8.81 -5.79
C TYR A 398 7.51 -8.31 -6.18
N GLN A 399 8.50 -8.51 -5.33
CA GLN A 399 9.91 -8.27 -5.64
C GLN A 399 10.56 -9.43 -6.42
N GLY A 400 9.82 -10.49 -6.75
CA GLY A 400 10.35 -11.70 -7.40
C GLY A 400 11.11 -12.64 -6.46
N ARG A 401 11.12 -12.34 -5.16
CA ARG A 401 11.80 -13.12 -4.11
C ARG A 401 10.90 -14.24 -3.60
N ILE A 402 10.59 -15.19 -4.47
CA ILE A 402 9.61 -16.25 -4.20
C ILE A 402 10.03 -17.18 -3.06
N ALA A 403 11.34 -17.49 -2.96
CA ALA A 403 11.84 -18.38 -1.89
C ALA A 403 11.63 -17.75 -0.50
N GLU A 404 11.87 -16.46 -0.36
CA GLU A 404 11.64 -15.72 0.86
C GLU A 404 10.14 -15.58 1.16
N ALA A 405 9.31 -15.30 0.15
CA ALA A 405 7.86 -15.28 0.32
C ALA A 405 7.33 -16.61 0.86
N ARG A 406 7.80 -17.74 0.35
CA ARG A 406 7.46 -19.09 0.85
C ARG A 406 7.82 -19.27 2.33
N ARG A 407 9.03 -18.87 2.72
CA ARG A 407 9.47 -18.95 4.13
C ARG A 407 8.57 -18.10 5.03
N LEU A 408 8.25 -16.88 4.62
CA LEU A 408 7.42 -15.99 5.40
C LEU A 408 5.97 -16.49 5.50
N PHE A 409 5.39 -17.05 4.44
CA PHE A 409 4.09 -17.71 4.53
C PHE A 409 4.13 -18.92 5.48
N GLN A 410 5.20 -19.70 5.45
CA GLN A 410 5.37 -20.79 6.40
C GLN A 410 5.39 -20.29 7.84
N GLN A 411 6.16 -19.24 8.13
CA GLN A 411 6.21 -18.62 9.45
C GLN A 411 4.85 -18.04 9.86
N ALA A 412 4.18 -17.31 8.95
CA ALA A 412 2.86 -16.75 9.20
C ALA A 412 1.81 -17.81 9.55
N THR A 413 1.81 -18.93 8.83
CA THR A 413 0.87 -20.03 9.07
C THR A 413 1.20 -20.85 10.31
N GLN A 414 2.45 -20.87 10.74
CA GLN A 414 2.87 -21.49 12.01
C GLN A 414 2.53 -20.62 13.22
N ALA A 415 2.79 -19.32 13.11
CA ALA A 415 2.54 -18.36 14.20
C ALA A 415 1.03 -18.12 14.42
N ASN A 416 0.25 -18.07 13.34
CA ASN A 416 -1.19 -17.91 13.38
C ASN A 416 -1.85 -18.60 12.18
N PRO A 417 -2.41 -19.81 12.34
CA PRO A 417 -2.97 -20.61 11.26
C PRO A 417 -4.34 -20.07 10.79
N LYS A 418 -4.45 -18.76 10.50
CA LYS A 418 -5.64 -18.17 9.90
C LYS A 418 -5.75 -18.51 8.41
N ASP A 419 -6.97 -18.64 7.96
CA ASP A 419 -7.36 -18.96 6.57
C ASP A 419 -6.69 -18.05 5.53
N ALA A 420 -6.62 -16.75 5.79
CA ALA A 420 -6.08 -15.75 4.87
C ALA A 420 -4.61 -16.04 4.47
N ALA A 421 -3.76 -16.45 5.39
CA ALA A 421 -2.35 -16.75 5.11
C ALA A 421 -2.22 -18.04 4.27
N TRP A 422 -2.98 -19.08 4.61
CA TRP A 422 -3.02 -20.34 3.86
C TRP A 422 -3.53 -20.12 2.44
N GLN A 423 -4.64 -19.38 2.29
CA GLN A 423 -5.22 -19.06 0.99
C GLN A 423 -4.26 -18.24 0.13
N ALA A 424 -3.64 -17.19 0.69
CA ALA A 424 -2.70 -16.35 -0.06
C ALA A 424 -1.47 -17.14 -0.52
N TRP A 425 -0.94 -18.02 0.33
CA TRP A 425 0.17 -18.90 -0.03
C TRP A 425 -0.21 -19.86 -1.15
N ALA A 426 -1.32 -20.57 -1.03
CA ALA A 426 -1.80 -21.48 -2.05
C ALA A 426 -2.03 -20.78 -3.40
N LEU A 427 -2.64 -19.60 -3.39
CA LEU A 427 -2.82 -18.80 -4.62
C LEU A 427 -1.48 -18.36 -5.23
N MET A 428 -0.49 -18.03 -4.40
CA MET A 428 0.85 -17.75 -4.89
C MET A 428 1.45 -18.97 -5.60
N GLU A 429 1.40 -20.16 -5.00
CA GLU A 429 1.95 -21.39 -5.61
C GLU A 429 1.22 -21.74 -6.92
N ALA A 430 -0.10 -21.61 -6.95
CA ALA A 430 -0.87 -21.82 -8.17
C ALA A 430 -0.44 -20.88 -9.31
N GLN A 431 -0.20 -19.59 -8.98
CA GLN A 431 0.30 -18.60 -9.94
C GLN A 431 1.74 -18.86 -10.39
N GLN A 432 2.53 -19.58 -9.59
CA GLN A 432 3.87 -20.06 -9.96
C GLN A 432 3.83 -21.39 -10.76
N GLY A 433 2.66 -21.86 -11.17
CA GLY A 433 2.49 -23.09 -11.91
C GLY A 433 2.66 -24.35 -11.03
N GLN A 434 2.38 -24.25 -9.73
CA GLN A 434 2.49 -25.35 -8.77
C GLN A 434 1.12 -25.68 -8.14
N PRO A 435 0.11 -26.11 -8.93
CA PRO A 435 -1.25 -26.35 -8.42
C PRO A 435 -1.32 -27.51 -7.42
N GLU A 436 -0.44 -28.51 -7.52
CA GLU A 436 -0.34 -29.61 -6.55
C GLU A 436 0.11 -29.11 -5.17
N THR A 437 1.09 -28.23 -5.17
CA THR A 437 1.56 -27.57 -3.93
C THR A 437 0.46 -26.71 -3.33
N ALA A 438 -0.28 -25.97 -4.17
CA ALA A 438 -1.40 -25.16 -3.73
C ALA A 438 -2.51 -26.01 -3.09
N GLU A 439 -2.86 -27.14 -3.69
CA GLU A 439 -3.80 -28.11 -3.13
C GLU A 439 -3.34 -28.63 -1.76
N ALA A 440 -2.08 -29.07 -1.65
CA ALA A 440 -1.52 -29.60 -0.41
C ALA A 440 -1.56 -28.56 0.72
N LEU A 441 -1.26 -27.29 0.39
CA LEU A 441 -1.33 -26.17 1.36
C LEU A 441 -2.76 -25.92 1.86
N LEU A 442 -3.75 -25.93 0.96
CA LEU A 442 -5.15 -25.74 1.34
C LEU A 442 -5.68 -26.89 2.20
N ARG A 443 -5.32 -28.14 1.88
CA ARG A 443 -5.66 -29.30 2.71
C ARG A 443 -5.05 -29.19 4.10
N ARG A 444 -3.76 -28.83 4.19
CA ARG A 444 -3.08 -28.60 5.47
C ARG A 444 -3.72 -27.44 6.25
N GLY A 445 -4.11 -26.35 5.57
CA GLY A 445 -4.85 -25.24 6.20
C GLY A 445 -6.18 -25.71 6.78
N LEU A 446 -6.90 -26.58 6.09
CA LEU A 446 -8.17 -27.17 6.56
C LEU A 446 -8.01 -28.06 7.80
N GLU A 447 -6.85 -28.66 8.02
CA GLU A 447 -6.53 -29.40 9.25
C GLU A 447 -6.32 -28.47 10.46
N GLN A 448 -5.89 -27.24 10.24
CA GLN A 448 -5.50 -26.30 11.30
C GLN A 448 -6.51 -25.19 11.56
N VAL A 449 -7.36 -24.85 10.58
CA VAL A 449 -8.36 -23.80 10.71
C VAL A 449 -9.68 -24.41 11.20
N GLU A 450 -10.07 -24.05 12.43
CA GLU A 450 -11.30 -24.53 13.05
C GLU A 450 -12.51 -23.65 12.75
N GLU A 451 -12.29 -22.35 12.49
CA GLU A 451 -13.33 -21.38 12.25
C GLU A 451 -14.15 -21.72 11.00
N ARG A 452 -15.50 -21.84 11.15
CA ARG A 452 -16.41 -22.23 10.06
C ARG A 452 -16.22 -21.41 8.79
N ARG A 453 -16.13 -20.10 8.93
CA ARG A 453 -15.94 -19.19 7.79
C ARG A 453 -14.59 -19.37 7.13
N GLY A 454 -13.52 -19.52 7.92
CA GLY A 454 -12.18 -19.79 7.41
C GLY A 454 -12.14 -21.12 6.63
N ARG A 455 -12.78 -22.17 7.15
CA ARG A 455 -12.91 -23.46 6.44
C ARG A 455 -13.66 -23.32 5.12
N ALA A 456 -14.76 -22.55 5.09
CA ALA A 456 -15.50 -22.27 3.86
C ALA A 456 -14.62 -21.60 2.80
N LEU A 457 -13.83 -20.60 3.19
CA LEU A 457 -12.92 -19.90 2.27
C LEU A 457 -11.82 -20.80 1.73
N LEU A 458 -11.21 -21.66 2.57
CA LEU A 458 -10.18 -22.61 2.15
C LEU A 458 -10.77 -23.68 1.21
N LEU A 459 -11.96 -24.21 1.51
CA LEU A 459 -12.64 -25.18 0.65
C LEU A 459 -13.04 -24.59 -0.70
N SER A 460 -13.51 -23.35 -0.73
CA SER A 460 -13.81 -22.63 -1.98
C SER A 460 -12.55 -22.43 -2.84
N ALA A 461 -11.42 -22.08 -2.21
CA ALA A 461 -10.14 -21.99 -2.89
C ALA A 461 -9.67 -23.37 -3.40
N LEU A 462 -9.80 -24.42 -2.60
CA LEU A 462 -9.48 -25.79 -2.97
C LEU A 462 -10.31 -26.25 -4.17
N GLY A 463 -11.63 -26.01 -4.14
CA GLY A 463 -12.50 -26.30 -5.27
C GLY A 463 -12.06 -25.61 -6.57
N SER A 464 -11.61 -24.35 -6.46
CA SER A 464 -11.08 -23.60 -7.61
C SER A 464 -9.78 -24.20 -8.16
N ILE A 465 -8.85 -24.62 -7.29
CA ILE A 465 -7.59 -25.26 -7.70
C ILE A 465 -7.85 -26.63 -8.34
N LEU A 466 -8.71 -27.45 -7.74
CA LEU A 466 -9.09 -28.77 -8.27
C LEU A 466 -9.79 -28.65 -9.62
N ALA A 467 -10.69 -27.69 -9.77
CA ALA A 467 -11.36 -27.42 -11.05
C ALA A 467 -10.38 -26.98 -12.14
N HIS A 468 -9.38 -26.16 -11.78
CA HIS A 468 -8.32 -25.79 -12.73
C HIS A 468 -7.44 -26.97 -13.17
N ARG A 469 -7.36 -28.00 -12.35
CA ARG A 469 -6.70 -29.28 -12.67
C ARG A 469 -7.65 -30.30 -13.33
N GLU A 470 -8.86 -29.89 -13.69
CA GLU A 470 -9.90 -30.72 -14.27
C GLU A 470 -10.39 -31.88 -13.36
N ALA A 471 -10.04 -31.85 -12.07
CA ALA A 471 -10.52 -32.78 -11.05
C ALA A 471 -11.94 -32.39 -10.60
N TYR A 472 -12.89 -32.39 -11.51
CA TYR A 472 -14.23 -31.83 -11.31
C TYR A 472 -15.04 -32.52 -10.21
N PRO A 473 -15.04 -33.85 -10.03
CA PRO A 473 -15.78 -34.49 -8.94
C PRO A 473 -15.35 -34.00 -7.56
N GLU A 474 -14.04 -33.93 -7.34
CA GLU A 474 -13.45 -33.46 -6.08
C GLU A 474 -13.66 -31.96 -5.90
N ALA A 475 -13.62 -31.19 -6.99
CA ALA A 475 -13.90 -29.74 -6.97
C ALA A 475 -15.36 -29.47 -6.55
N GLU A 476 -16.32 -30.22 -7.11
CA GLU A 476 -17.74 -30.11 -6.73
C GLU A 476 -17.96 -30.44 -5.26
N ASP A 477 -17.33 -31.51 -4.76
CA ASP A 477 -17.41 -31.85 -3.33
C ASP A 477 -16.85 -30.74 -2.45
N ALA A 478 -15.69 -30.20 -2.79
CA ALA A 478 -15.09 -29.09 -2.05
C ALA A 478 -15.99 -27.84 -2.04
N PHE A 479 -16.58 -27.45 -3.17
CA PHE A 479 -17.50 -26.32 -3.23
C PHE A 479 -18.80 -26.58 -2.46
N ARG A 480 -19.37 -27.78 -2.52
CA ARG A 480 -20.57 -28.15 -1.73
C ARG A 480 -20.28 -28.10 -0.23
N GLN A 481 -19.12 -28.60 0.19
CA GLN A 481 -18.70 -28.50 1.58
C GLN A 481 -18.48 -27.02 1.99
N ALA A 482 -17.87 -26.18 1.14
CA ALA A 482 -17.73 -24.76 1.41
C ALA A 482 -19.10 -24.08 1.64
N LEU A 483 -20.08 -24.37 0.79
CA LEU A 483 -21.44 -23.84 0.92
C LEU A 483 -22.19 -24.41 2.13
N ALA A 484 -21.88 -25.62 2.58
CA ALA A 484 -22.42 -26.16 3.84
C ALA A 484 -21.89 -25.44 5.08
N PHE A 485 -20.68 -24.90 5.02
CA PHE A 485 -20.11 -24.04 6.06
C PHE A 485 -20.61 -22.59 5.98
N ASP A 486 -20.70 -22.01 4.78
CA ASP A 486 -21.20 -20.65 4.55
C ASP A 486 -22.03 -20.58 3.24
N GLU A 487 -23.34 -20.87 3.35
CA GLU A 487 -24.28 -20.80 2.21
C GLU A 487 -24.48 -19.36 1.69
N LYS A 488 -24.12 -18.35 2.51
CA LYS A 488 -24.33 -16.94 2.18
C LYS A 488 -23.09 -16.27 1.57
N ASP A 489 -22.03 -17.01 1.27
CA ASP A 489 -20.87 -16.45 0.57
C ASP A 489 -21.12 -16.36 -0.95
N PRO A 490 -21.30 -15.16 -1.51
CA PRO A 490 -21.57 -14.99 -2.93
C PRO A 490 -20.40 -15.40 -3.83
N LEU A 491 -19.17 -15.31 -3.31
CA LEU A 491 -17.98 -15.65 -4.10
C LEU A 491 -17.81 -17.17 -4.25
N THR A 492 -18.17 -17.94 -3.25
CA THR A 492 -18.18 -19.42 -3.36
C THR A 492 -19.18 -19.87 -4.42
N HIS A 493 -20.39 -19.33 -4.45
CA HIS A 493 -21.35 -19.59 -5.51
C HIS A 493 -20.83 -19.20 -6.89
N TYR A 494 -20.22 -18.03 -7.02
CA TYR A 494 -19.62 -17.56 -8.27
C TYR A 494 -18.48 -18.48 -8.74
N HIS A 495 -17.54 -18.84 -7.87
CA HIS A 495 -16.41 -19.69 -8.22
C HIS A 495 -16.86 -21.11 -8.56
N PHE A 496 -17.84 -21.64 -7.86
CA PHE A 496 -18.42 -22.94 -8.18
C PHE A 496 -19.02 -22.94 -9.59
N ALA A 497 -19.83 -21.95 -9.92
CA ALA A 497 -20.42 -21.82 -11.25
C ALA A 497 -19.35 -21.69 -12.34
N VAL A 498 -18.45 -20.71 -12.21
CA VAL A 498 -17.53 -20.30 -13.28
C VAL A 498 -16.35 -21.26 -13.44
N ASN A 499 -15.78 -21.73 -12.34
CA ASN A 499 -14.57 -22.56 -12.41
C ASN A 499 -14.88 -24.05 -12.55
N CYS A 500 -16.03 -24.50 -12.06
CA CYS A 500 -16.35 -25.92 -12.00
C CYS A 500 -17.53 -26.34 -12.91
N LEU A 501 -18.70 -25.70 -12.77
CA LEU A 501 -19.91 -26.19 -13.48
C LEU A 501 -19.93 -25.79 -14.96
N ILE A 502 -19.55 -24.56 -15.32
CA ILE A 502 -19.54 -24.10 -16.72
C ILE A 502 -18.58 -24.94 -17.57
N PRO A 503 -17.34 -25.22 -17.16
CA PRO A 503 -16.44 -26.06 -17.94
C PRO A 503 -16.96 -27.48 -18.17
N GLN A 504 -17.81 -28.00 -17.27
CA GLN A 504 -18.46 -29.30 -17.39
C GLN A 504 -19.75 -29.26 -18.24
N GLY A 505 -20.17 -28.10 -18.75
CA GLY A 505 -21.41 -27.96 -19.49
C GLY A 505 -22.69 -27.97 -18.62
N LYS A 506 -22.58 -27.93 -17.30
CA LYS A 506 -23.72 -27.91 -16.34
C LYS A 506 -24.31 -26.49 -16.23
N LEU A 507 -24.76 -25.93 -17.36
CA LEU A 507 -25.14 -24.50 -17.45
C LEU A 507 -26.34 -24.15 -16.59
N GLU A 508 -27.36 -24.98 -16.47
CA GLU A 508 -28.55 -24.70 -15.65
C GLU A 508 -28.17 -24.56 -14.17
N GLU A 509 -27.35 -25.48 -13.66
CA GLU A 509 -26.88 -25.45 -12.28
C GLU A 509 -25.96 -24.26 -12.05
N ALA A 510 -25.05 -23.94 -12.99
CA ALA A 510 -24.19 -22.78 -12.94
C ALA A 510 -25.00 -21.48 -12.89
N CYS A 511 -26.05 -21.35 -13.71
CA CYS A 511 -26.92 -20.15 -13.70
C CYS A 511 -27.67 -20.00 -12.38
N ARG A 512 -28.16 -21.09 -11.78
CA ARG A 512 -28.76 -21.04 -10.43
C ARG A 512 -27.78 -20.52 -9.37
N HIS A 513 -26.54 -20.97 -9.41
CA HIS A 513 -25.51 -20.49 -8.51
C HIS A 513 -25.14 -19.03 -8.76
N LEU A 514 -25.04 -18.57 -10.01
CA LEU A 514 -24.77 -17.16 -10.35
C LEU A 514 -25.92 -16.25 -9.92
N GLU A 515 -27.18 -16.65 -10.10
CA GLU A 515 -28.33 -15.92 -9.61
C GLU A 515 -28.37 -15.85 -8.08
N ARG A 516 -28.01 -16.96 -7.41
CA ARG A 516 -27.87 -16.97 -5.95
C ARG A 516 -26.78 -16.02 -5.51
N ALA A 517 -25.60 -16.03 -6.16
CA ALA A 517 -24.51 -15.08 -5.89
C ALA A 517 -24.97 -13.63 -6.02
N ARG A 518 -25.73 -13.30 -7.07
CA ARG A 518 -26.30 -11.95 -7.27
C ARG A 518 -27.30 -11.59 -6.15
N SER A 519 -28.19 -12.51 -5.78
CA SER A 519 -29.22 -12.27 -4.74
C SER A 519 -28.63 -12.02 -3.36
N LEU A 520 -27.44 -12.54 -3.07
CA LEU A 520 -26.71 -12.36 -1.81
C LEU A 520 -26.02 -10.99 -1.70
N ARG A 521 -26.10 -10.16 -2.74
CA ARG A 521 -25.59 -8.79 -2.79
C ARG A 521 -24.15 -8.69 -2.29
N PRO A 522 -23.15 -9.15 -3.08
CA PRO A 522 -21.73 -9.06 -2.71
C PRO A 522 -21.36 -7.65 -2.27
N ARG A 523 -20.63 -7.52 -1.17
CA ARG A 523 -20.28 -6.22 -0.60
C ARG A 523 -19.38 -5.41 -1.54
N LYS A 524 -18.48 -6.09 -2.28
CA LYS A 524 -17.57 -5.43 -3.22
C LYS A 524 -18.21 -5.35 -4.60
N GLU A 525 -18.26 -4.16 -5.17
CA GLU A 525 -18.79 -3.90 -6.52
C GLU A 525 -18.08 -4.76 -7.59
N ARG A 526 -16.78 -4.93 -7.46
CA ARG A 526 -16.00 -5.85 -8.30
C ARG A 526 -16.63 -7.24 -8.39
N ASP A 527 -17.07 -7.78 -7.27
CA ASP A 527 -17.63 -9.12 -7.21
C ASP A 527 -19.04 -9.15 -7.82
N ARG A 528 -19.84 -8.09 -7.60
CA ARG A 528 -21.13 -7.90 -8.28
C ARG A 528 -20.97 -7.90 -9.80
N ARG A 529 -20.02 -7.12 -10.34
CA ARG A 529 -19.77 -7.06 -11.80
C ARG A 529 -19.26 -8.37 -12.37
N LYS A 530 -18.41 -9.10 -11.67
CA LYS A 530 -17.98 -10.44 -12.09
C LYS A 530 -19.19 -11.36 -12.24
N ILE A 531 -20.06 -11.37 -11.25
CA ILE A 531 -21.27 -12.18 -11.24
C ILE A 531 -22.22 -11.78 -12.38
N GLU A 532 -22.49 -10.48 -12.56
CA GLU A 532 -23.33 -9.99 -13.64
C GLU A 532 -22.74 -10.25 -15.02
N SER A 533 -21.43 -10.10 -15.18
CA SER A 533 -20.74 -10.44 -16.43
C SER A 533 -20.86 -11.92 -16.76
N ALA A 534 -20.73 -12.80 -15.75
CA ALA A 534 -20.89 -14.23 -15.91
C ALA A 534 -22.36 -14.60 -16.27
N LEU A 535 -23.33 -13.98 -15.59
CA LEU A 535 -24.76 -14.14 -15.91
C LEU A 535 -25.06 -13.75 -17.37
N ARG A 536 -24.62 -12.57 -17.80
CA ARG A 536 -24.83 -12.12 -19.20
C ARG A 536 -24.18 -13.06 -20.20
N ARG A 537 -22.99 -13.56 -19.92
CA ARG A 537 -22.23 -14.39 -20.85
C ARG A 537 -22.80 -15.81 -20.98
N HIS A 538 -23.26 -16.39 -19.88
CA HIS A 538 -23.60 -17.81 -19.82
C HIS A 538 -25.08 -18.10 -19.60
N CYS A 539 -25.86 -17.16 -19.08
CA CYS A 539 -27.27 -17.34 -18.72
C CYS A 539 -28.24 -16.45 -19.54
N GLY A 540 -27.73 -15.47 -20.28
CA GLY A 540 -28.56 -14.50 -21.02
C GLY A 540 -29.25 -15.02 -22.29
N SER A 541 -29.03 -16.26 -22.68
CA SER A 541 -29.65 -16.86 -23.89
C SER A 541 -30.82 -17.79 -23.63
N SER A 542 -31.19 -18.02 -22.36
CA SER A 542 -32.29 -18.96 -22.02
C SER A 542 -33.68 -18.32 -22.05
N SER A 543 -33.81 -16.98 -21.96
CA SER A 543 -35.13 -16.29 -21.99
C SER A 543 -35.68 -16.03 -23.40
N ALA A 544 -34.93 -16.36 -24.46
CA ALA A 544 -35.35 -16.14 -25.86
C ALA A 544 -35.83 -17.42 -26.57
N ARG A 545 -35.93 -18.57 -25.84
CA ARG A 545 -36.38 -19.84 -26.44
C ARG A 545 -37.72 -20.36 -25.95
N GLU A 546 -38.43 -19.62 -25.13
CA GLU A 546 -39.81 -19.98 -24.75
C GLU A 546 -40.76 -18.83 -25.10
N GLN A 547 -41.08 -18.68 -26.38
CA GLN A 547 -42.39 -18.29 -26.85
C GLN A 547 -42.60 -18.91 -28.26
N PRO A 548 -43.70 -19.68 -28.46
CA PRO A 548 -44.03 -20.30 -29.71
C PRO A 548 -44.56 -19.32 -30.76
#